data_613d928e0d9fb9a3cc1314878a8433f1
#
_entry.id   613d928e0d9fb9a3cc1314878a8433f1
#
_cell.length_a   1.000
_cell.length_b   1.000
_cell.length_c   1.000
_cell.angle_alpha   90.00
_cell.angle_beta   90.00
_cell.angle_gamma   90.00
#
_symmetry.space_group_name_H-M   'P 1'
#
loop_
_entity.id
_entity.type
_entity.pdbx_description
1 polymer ?
#
loop_
_entity_poly.entity_id
_entity_poly.type
_entity_poly.pdbx_seq_one_letter_code
_entity_poly.pdbx_strand_id
1 'polypeptide(L)'
;MKGMTTDGRQRAAGRIGRLARSGLDVAAFWRECNEVLSTAVPHYMAPCWFTFDPVSLLITSHYDPVIPEISAEFLAHEYRDDDVLKMASVARSGTGVATIHEATDGDPSRSPGWRAFVQPYGGDQQLMVTLRSKPGEPWGLVALYREAGRPEFDRDEVAFLAAVAAPLAEGARRGLLLGEAAEPDGPHSPSLIVLDEDWQVQSMTPGAEALLAELPGGDHSVARGDLPACVLSVAGRALRSLETADTTGEVAAARVRSGSGQWMMLHGAPLLRDGGRRVAVIVERADPDRLAPLLMAAYELTDREKDVTRLVLQGETTSAIAARLFISPQTVQQHLKSIFGKTGVRSRRELVGKMFFTHYEPRVRDNERRAQAGRPFRGGPAVPGPADGAAPAGAT
;
A
#
# COMPACT_ATOMS: atom_id res chain seq x y z
N MET A 1 9.55 36.46 -0.25
CA MET A 1 9.70 35.81 1.09
C MET A 1 11.13 35.35 1.23
N LYS A 2 11.82 35.59 2.36
CA LYS A 2 13.14 34.99 2.61
C LYS A 2 12.95 33.49 2.81
N GLY A 3 13.62 32.67 2.01
CA GLY A 3 13.63 31.22 2.19
C GLY A 3 14.09 30.83 3.60
N MET A 4 13.66 29.67 4.07
CA MET A 4 14.08 29.15 5.38
C MET A 4 15.59 28.94 5.43
N THR A 5 16.22 29.28 6.55
CA THR A 5 17.66 29.06 6.75
C THR A 5 17.98 27.57 6.85
N THR A 6 19.21 27.17 6.57
CA THR A 6 19.67 25.77 6.71
C THR A 6 19.40 25.21 8.11
N ASP A 7 19.61 26.00 9.17
CA ASP A 7 19.32 25.62 10.56
C ASP A 7 17.80 25.41 10.79
N GLY A 8 16.95 26.21 10.14
CA GLY A 8 15.50 26.03 10.15
C GLY A 8 15.06 24.70 9.52
N ARG A 9 15.59 24.37 8.34
CA ARG A 9 15.34 23.10 7.65
C ARG A 9 15.83 21.90 8.47
N GLN A 10 16.97 22.01 9.13
CA GLN A 10 17.47 20.94 9.99
C GLN A 10 16.57 20.70 11.21
N ARG A 11 16.05 21.75 11.82
CA ARG A 11 15.04 21.62 12.90
C ARG A 11 13.75 20.99 12.41
N ALA A 12 13.27 21.37 11.22
CA ALA A 12 12.09 20.78 10.58
C ALA A 12 12.29 19.28 10.31
N ALA A 13 13.43 18.88 9.74
CA ALA A 13 13.77 17.47 9.55
C ALA A 13 13.79 16.69 10.86
N GLY A 14 14.38 17.27 11.92
CA GLY A 14 14.37 16.69 13.25
C GLY A 14 12.96 16.52 13.83
N ARG A 15 12.04 17.48 13.60
CA ARG A 15 10.61 17.37 14.00
C ARG A 15 9.94 16.23 13.27
N ILE A 16 10.06 16.12 11.95
CA ILE A 16 9.51 15.02 11.14
C ILE A 16 10.04 13.67 11.65
N GLY A 17 11.34 13.55 11.92
CA GLY A 17 11.92 12.33 12.45
C GLY A 17 11.40 11.94 13.84
N ARG A 18 11.00 12.89 14.70
CA ARG A 18 10.32 12.60 15.97
C ARG A 18 8.87 12.17 15.74
N LEU A 19 8.13 12.86 14.89
CA LEU A 19 6.76 12.52 14.53
C LEU A 19 6.68 11.10 13.93
N ALA A 20 7.63 10.70 13.09
CA ALA A 20 7.71 9.36 12.53
C ALA A 20 7.83 8.23 13.58
N ARG A 21 8.26 8.56 14.80
CA ARG A 21 8.44 7.62 15.91
C ARG A 21 7.41 7.76 17.03
N SER A 22 6.48 8.71 16.92
CA SER A 22 5.55 9.04 18.00
C SER A 22 4.34 8.10 18.12
N GLY A 23 4.18 7.13 17.22
CA GLY A 23 3.06 6.18 17.26
C GLY A 23 1.73 6.78 16.80
N LEU A 24 1.75 7.78 15.92
CA LEU A 24 0.56 8.33 15.29
C LEU A 24 0.07 7.38 14.19
N ASP A 25 -1.26 7.31 14.00
CA ASP A 25 -1.81 6.76 12.77
C ASP A 25 -1.41 7.59 11.55
N VAL A 26 -1.59 7.04 10.37
CA VAL A 26 -1.06 7.65 9.14
C VAL A 26 -1.68 9.03 8.85
N ALA A 27 -2.97 9.22 9.11
CA ALA A 27 -3.66 10.49 8.85
C ALA A 27 -3.23 11.58 9.85
N ALA A 28 -3.14 11.22 11.14
CA ALA A 28 -2.63 12.11 12.17
C ALA A 28 -1.15 12.49 11.91
N PHE A 29 -0.34 11.52 11.50
CA PHE A 29 1.06 11.77 11.15
C PHE A 29 1.20 12.76 10.00
N TRP A 30 0.42 12.62 8.92
CA TRP A 30 0.50 13.54 7.78
C TRP A 30 -0.03 14.93 8.13
N ARG A 31 -1.09 15.03 8.92
CA ARG A 31 -1.59 16.32 9.41
C ARG A 31 -0.52 17.10 10.17
N GLU A 32 0.20 16.44 11.08
CA GLU A 32 1.30 17.06 11.80
C GLU A 32 2.47 17.43 10.87
N CYS A 33 2.75 16.60 9.86
CA CYS A 33 3.78 16.89 8.86
C CYS A 33 3.42 18.10 7.97
N ASN A 34 2.13 18.33 7.67
CA ASN A 34 1.69 19.49 6.89
C ASN A 34 2.13 20.80 7.54
N GLU A 35 2.01 20.94 8.88
CA GLU A 35 2.45 22.12 9.60
C GLU A 35 3.97 22.36 9.46
N VAL A 36 4.75 21.29 9.43
CA VAL A 36 6.20 21.39 9.29
C VAL A 36 6.57 21.76 7.85
N LEU A 37 5.94 21.12 6.88
CA LEU A 37 6.21 21.35 5.46
C LEU A 37 5.79 22.73 5.01
N SER A 38 4.66 23.27 5.48
CA SER A 38 4.18 24.61 5.12
C SER A 38 5.21 25.72 5.43
N THR A 39 6.01 25.50 6.48
CA THR A 39 7.07 26.43 6.86
C THR A 39 8.38 26.15 6.12
N ALA A 40 8.73 24.87 5.91
CA ALA A 40 10.01 24.47 5.33
C ALA A 40 10.07 24.58 3.80
N VAL A 41 8.95 24.30 3.15
CA VAL A 41 8.75 24.40 1.69
C VAL A 41 7.42 25.07 1.44
N PRO A 42 7.37 26.40 1.32
CA PRO A 42 6.13 27.14 1.10
C PRO A 42 5.41 26.64 -0.17
N HIS A 43 4.14 26.31 -0.02
CA HIS A 43 3.29 25.79 -1.07
C HIS A 43 1.89 26.44 -0.99
N TYR A 44 1.10 26.30 -2.04
CA TYR A 44 -0.18 26.98 -2.19
C TYR A 44 -1.33 26.23 -1.48
N MET A 45 -1.51 24.95 -1.81
CA MET A 45 -2.52 24.08 -1.21
C MET A 45 -1.88 23.17 -0.16
N ALA A 46 -2.69 22.54 0.67
CA ALA A 46 -2.19 21.48 1.51
C ALA A 46 -1.50 20.38 0.67
N PRO A 47 -0.43 19.75 1.18
CA PRO A 47 0.20 18.66 0.48
C PRO A 47 -0.78 17.51 0.25
N CYS A 48 -0.80 16.96 -0.97
CA CYS A 48 -1.51 15.74 -1.26
C CYS A 48 -0.62 14.54 -0.92
N TRP A 49 -1.10 13.66 -0.06
CA TRP A 49 -0.39 12.47 0.38
C TRP A 49 -1.04 11.22 -0.17
N PHE A 50 -0.24 10.30 -0.66
CA PHE A 50 -0.69 9.03 -1.20
C PHE A 50 0.05 7.90 -0.51
N THR A 51 -0.67 6.83 -0.14
CA THR A 51 -0.04 5.56 0.22
C THR A 51 -0.01 4.64 -0.99
N PHE A 52 1.04 3.83 -1.08
CA PHE A 52 1.19 2.82 -2.13
C PHE A 52 1.23 1.42 -1.53
N ASP A 53 0.75 0.44 -2.27
CA ASP A 53 1.25 -0.91 -2.12
C ASP A 53 2.70 -0.93 -2.66
N PRO A 54 3.71 -1.24 -1.83
CA PRO A 54 5.11 -1.07 -2.23
C PRO A 54 5.56 -2.01 -3.34
N VAL A 55 4.78 -3.04 -3.68
CA VAL A 55 5.10 -3.99 -4.74
C VAL A 55 4.47 -3.57 -6.07
N SER A 56 3.18 -3.24 -6.06
CA SER A 56 2.45 -2.88 -7.28
C SER A 56 2.50 -1.39 -7.63
N LEU A 57 2.88 -0.53 -6.66
CA LEU A 57 2.83 0.94 -6.74
C LEU A 57 1.42 1.49 -6.99
N LEU A 58 0.40 0.71 -6.66
CA LEU A 58 -0.97 1.17 -6.74
C LEU A 58 -1.31 2.04 -5.52
N ILE A 59 -2.04 3.11 -5.75
CA ILE A 59 -2.56 3.97 -4.69
C ILE A 59 -3.54 3.15 -3.83
N THR A 60 -3.29 3.09 -2.54
CA THR A 60 -4.10 2.37 -1.57
C THR A 60 -4.96 3.28 -0.72
N SER A 61 -4.49 4.49 -0.47
CA SER A 61 -5.27 5.57 0.13
C SER A 61 -4.65 6.92 -0.19
N HIS A 62 -5.38 7.97 0.12
CA HIS A 62 -4.95 9.34 -0.06
C HIS A 62 -5.40 10.18 1.13
N TYR A 63 -4.67 11.26 1.38
CA TYR A 63 -5.02 12.24 2.39
C TYR A 63 -4.74 13.64 1.83
N ASP A 64 -5.80 14.42 1.76
CA ASP A 64 -5.78 15.84 1.43
C ASP A 64 -6.94 16.50 2.20
N PRO A 65 -6.69 17.53 3.00
CA PRO A 65 -7.74 18.19 3.76
C PRO A 65 -8.68 19.07 2.90
N VAL A 66 -8.30 19.37 1.66
CA VAL A 66 -9.08 20.21 0.72
C VAL A 66 -9.80 19.36 -0.31
N ILE A 67 -9.13 18.32 -0.82
CA ILE A 67 -9.66 17.37 -1.80
C ILE A 67 -9.75 16.01 -1.11
N PRO A 68 -10.83 15.74 -0.37
CA PRO A 68 -10.93 14.54 0.46
C PRO A 68 -11.00 13.24 -0.34
N GLU A 69 -11.30 13.32 -1.62
CA GLU A 69 -11.46 12.16 -2.49
C GLU A 69 -10.78 12.34 -3.84
N ILE A 70 -10.16 11.26 -4.30
CA ILE A 70 -9.57 11.18 -5.63
C ILE A 70 -10.69 10.80 -6.61
N SER A 71 -10.83 11.58 -7.69
CA SER A 71 -11.82 11.27 -8.72
C SER A 71 -11.42 10.03 -9.54
N ALA A 72 -12.43 9.36 -10.09
CA ALA A 72 -12.21 8.23 -10.99
C ALA A 72 -11.40 8.64 -12.22
N GLU A 73 -11.63 9.86 -12.74
CA GLU A 73 -10.90 10.42 -13.88
C GLU A 73 -9.40 10.59 -13.56
N PHE A 74 -9.06 11.04 -12.35
CA PHE A 74 -7.67 11.14 -11.93
C PHE A 74 -6.99 9.76 -11.92
N LEU A 75 -7.66 8.75 -11.37
CA LEU A 75 -7.11 7.39 -11.32
C LEU A 75 -7.07 6.72 -12.70
N ALA A 76 -8.05 7.00 -13.55
CA ALA A 76 -8.01 6.60 -14.95
C ALA A 76 -6.79 7.20 -15.64
N HIS A 77 -6.59 8.51 -15.48
CA HIS A 77 -5.41 9.20 -16.01
C HIS A 77 -4.11 8.60 -15.46
N GLU A 78 -3.99 8.41 -14.15
CA GLU A 78 -2.77 7.86 -13.54
C GLU A 78 -2.44 6.45 -14.07
N TYR A 79 -3.43 5.58 -14.29
CA TYR A 79 -3.17 4.18 -14.61
C TYR A 79 -3.41 3.79 -16.08
N ARG A 80 -4.17 4.53 -16.86
CA ARG A 80 -4.50 4.20 -18.26
C ARG A 80 -3.80 5.11 -19.26
N ASP A 81 -3.86 6.43 -19.04
CA ASP A 81 -3.39 7.39 -20.04
C ASP A 81 -1.87 7.54 -20.01
N ASP A 82 -1.31 8.09 -21.06
CA ASP A 82 0.10 8.47 -21.08
C ASP A 82 0.28 9.92 -20.65
N ASP A 83 1.27 10.17 -19.81
CA ASP A 83 1.67 11.52 -19.39
C ASP A 83 3.18 11.56 -19.11
N VAL A 84 3.73 12.76 -19.18
CA VAL A 84 5.15 13.04 -18.91
C VAL A 84 5.51 12.90 -17.43
N LEU A 85 4.54 13.08 -16.54
CA LEU A 85 4.75 13.00 -15.09
C LEU A 85 3.65 12.18 -14.42
N LYS A 86 3.98 10.97 -14.01
CA LYS A 86 3.11 10.05 -13.27
C LYS A 86 3.75 9.61 -11.97
N MET A 87 2.93 9.40 -10.94
CA MET A 87 3.39 8.99 -9.61
C MET A 87 4.19 7.68 -9.64
N ALA A 88 3.71 6.69 -10.40
CA ALA A 88 4.40 5.41 -10.55
C ALA A 88 5.77 5.59 -11.25
N SER A 89 5.88 6.51 -12.22
CA SER A 89 7.14 6.81 -12.90
C SER A 89 8.13 7.49 -11.96
N VAL A 90 7.67 8.44 -11.14
CA VAL A 90 8.49 9.08 -10.09
C VAL A 90 8.93 8.04 -9.06
N ALA A 91 8.02 7.14 -8.66
CA ALA A 91 8.34 6.07 -7.72
C ALA A 91 9.35 5.04 -8.28
N ARG A 92 9.47 4.88 -9.58
CA ARG A 92 10.49 4.01 -10.21
C ARG A 92 11.79 4.73 -10.52
N SER A 93 11.78 6.06 -10.58
CA SER A 93 12.99 6.84 -10.90
C SER A 93 14.05 6.67 -9.82
N GLY A 94 15.33 6.79 -10.19
CA GLY A 94 16.45 6.69 -9.25
C GLY A 94 16.43 7.76 -8.16
N THR A 95 15.96 8.97 -8.47
CA THR A 95 15.89 10.10 -7.54
C THR A 95 14.66 10.04 -6.64
N GLY A 96 13.53 9.49 -7.13
CA GLY A 96 12.24 9.53 -6.45
C GLY A 96 11.65 10.95 -6.33
N VAL A 97 12.17 11.91 -7.10
CA VAL A 97 11.75 13.31 -7.08
C VAL A 97 11.57 13.80 -8.50
N ALA A 98 10.53 14.56 -8.75
CA ALA A 98 10.29 15.22 -10.04
C ALA A 98 9.46 16.50 -9.88
N THR A 99 9.70 17.48 -10.74
CA THR A 99 8.86 18.67 -10.90
C THR A 99 8.18 18.66 -12.26
N ILE A 100 7.00 19.28 -12.35
CA ILE A 100 6.28 19.36 -13.63
C ILE A 100 7.09 20.19 -14.64
N HIS A 101 7.74 21.27 -14.20
CA HIS A 101 8.54 22.12 -15.09
C HIS A 101 9.74 21.40 -15.67
N GLU A 102 10.49 20.60 -14.87
CA GLU A 102 11.57 19.77 -15.39
C GLU A 102 11.06 18.68 -16.35
N ALA A 103 9.94 18.03 -16.03
CA ALA A 103 9.38 16.98 -16.87
C ALA A 103 8.82 17.48 -18.21
N THR A 104 8.52 18.79 -18.31
CA THR A 104 7.89 19.43 -19.47
C THR A 104 8.77 20.45 -20.17
N ASP A 105 10.06 20.53 -19.84
CA ASP A 105 11.00 21.56 -20.34
C ASP A 105 10.49 22.99 -20.14
N GLY A 106 9.87 23.26 -18.98
CA GLY A 106 9.35 24.58 -18.59
C GLY A 106 7.94 24.90 -19.08
N ASP A 107 7.26 24.00 -19.78
CA ASP A 107 5.87 24.18 -20.24
C ASP A 107 4.93 23.12 -19.64
N PRO A 108 4.32 23.37 -18.47
CA PRO A 108 3.41 22.42 -17.82
C PRO A 108 2.20 22.04 -18.68
N SER A 109 1.82 22.86 -19.66
CA SER A 109 0.68 22.57 -20.54
C SER A 109 0.89 21.33 -21.44
N ARG A 110 2.11 20.82 -21.53
CA ARG A 110 2.43 19.56 -22.21
C ARG A 110 1.91 18.33 -21.48
N SER A 111 1.61 18.45 -20.16
CA SER A 111 1.01 17.38 -19.38
C SER A 111 -0.52 17.46 -19.43
N PRO A 112 -1.20 16.42 -19.95
CA PRO A 112 -2.66 16.31 -19.85
C PRO A 112 -3.15 16.31 -18.40
N GLY A 113 -2.45 15.61 -17.50
CA GLY A 113 -2.78 15.56 -16.08
C GLY A 113 -2.67 16.90 -15.38
N TRP A 114 -1.65 17.70 -15.69
CA TRP A 114 -1.55 19.04 -15.17
C TRP A 114 -2.73 19.92 -15.60
N ARG A 115 -3.13 19.86 -16.88
CA ARG A 115 -4.28 20.62 -17.38
C ARG A 115 -5.60 20.20 -16.74
N ALA A 116 -5.76 18.91 -16.48
CA ALA A 116 -7.00 18.35 -15.93
C ALA A 116 -7.11 18.48 -14.40
N PHE A 117 -5.99 18.32 -13.68
CA PHE A 117 -6.02 18.09 -12.22
C PHE A 117 -5.20 19.08 -11.39
N VAL A 118 -4.42 19.96 -12.01
CA VAL A 118 -3.60 20.96 -11.29
C VAL A 118 -4.05 22.38 -11.65
N GLN A 119 -4.08 22.68 -12.94
CA GLN A 119 -4.46 24.01 -13.44
C GLN A 119 -5.86 24.48 -12.99
N PRO A 120 -6.93 23.66 -13.00
CA PRO A 120 -8.26 24.11 -12.59
C PRO A 120 -8.35 24.54 -11.13
N TYR A 121 -7.44 24.08 -10.28
CA TYR A 121 -7.33 24.48 -8.88
C TYR A 121 -6.36 25.65 -8.66
N GLY A 122 -5.90 26.31 -9.74
CA GLY A 122 -4.98 27.44 -9.66
C GLY A 122 -3.51 27.07 -9.48
N GLY A 123 -3.19 25.78 -9.52
CA GLY A 123 -1.81 25.31 -9.46
C GLY A 123 -1.08 25.52 -10.79
N ASP A 124 0.18 25.94 -10.72
CA ASP A 124 1.10 26.07 -11.85
C ASP A 124 2.26 25.10 -11.71
N GLN A 125 2.86 25.06 -10.55
CA GLN A 125 4.00 24.20 -10.24
C GLN A 125 3.57 22.98 -9.42
N GLN A 126 4.18 21.86 -9.70
CA GLN A 126 4.01 20.61 -8.97
C GLN A 126 5.38 20.00 -8.68
N LEU A 127 5.58 19.63 -7.42
CA LEU A 127 6.75 18.88 -6.96
C LEU A 127 6.27 17.57 -6.34
N MET A 128 6.74 16.45 -6.85
CA MET A 128 6.45 15.11 -6.35
C MET A 128 7.67 14.49 -5.70
N VAL A 129 7.50 13.91 -4.52
CA VAL A 129 8.55 13.18 -3.81
C VAL A 129 8.03 11.84 -3.32
N THR A 130 8.68 10.77 -3.76
CA THR A 130 8.38 9.40 -3.34
C THR A 130 8.89 9.17 -1.92
N LEU A 131 8.04 8.65 -1.07
CA LEU A 131 8.34 8.28 0.30
C LEU A 131 8.94 6.87 0.33
N ARG A 132 10.27 6.78 0.32
CA ARG A 132 11.00 5.51 0.33
C ARG A 132 11.57 5.22 1.70
N SER A 133 11.36 4.00 2.18
CA SER A 133 12.07 3.48 3.35
C SER A 133 13.57 3.31 3.06
N LYS A 134 14.38 3.11 4.10
CA LYS A 134 15.83 2.89 3.93
C LYS A 134 16.22 1.74 3.00
N PRO A 135 15.47 0.60 2.98
CA PRO A 135 15.69 -0.43 1.95
C PRO A 135 15.33 0.00 0.52
N GLY A 136 14.69 1.17 0.33
CA GLY A 136 14.32 1.70 -0.98
C GLY A 136 12.87 1.41 -1.40
N GLU A 137 12.08 0.77 -0.55
CA GLU A 137 10.68 0.45 -0.84
C GLU A 137 9.80 1.71 -0.81
N PRO A 138 8.99 1.97 -1.85
CA PRO A 138 8.10 3.14 -1.92
C PRO A 138 6.80 2.87 -1.15
N TRP A 139 6.60 3.58 -0.05
CA TRP A 139 5.39 3.49 0.78
C TRP A 139 4.34 4.53 0.47
N GLY A 140 4.67 5.48 -0.37
CA GLY A 140 3.77 6.54 -0.77
C GLY A 140 4.47 7.66 -1.53
N LEU A 141 3.77 8.75 -1.68
CA LEU A 141 4.23 9.94 -2.37
C LEU A 141 3.60 11.18 -1.72
N VAL A 142 4.31 12.29 -1.72
CA VAL A 142 3.77 13.62 -1.42
C VAL A 142 3.87 14.50 -2.65
N ALA A 143 2.80 15.22 -2.95
CA ALA A 143 2.77 16.24 -3.99
C ALA A 143 2.51 17.63 -3.37
N LEU A 144 3.32 18.60 -3.76
CA LEU A 144 3.24 20.01 -3.36
C LEU A 144 2.99 20.86 -4.59
N TYR A 145 2.21 21.94 -4.42
CA TYR A 145 1.79 22.81 -5.51
C TYR A 145 2.08 24.28 -5.20
N ARG A 146 2.36 25.08 -6.24
CA ARG A 146 2.43 26.54 -6.18
C ARG A 146 1.60 27.15 -7.27
N GLU A 147 1.02 28.31 -6.98
CA GLU A 147 0.29 29.12 -7.94
C GLU A 147 1.24 29.83 -8.92
N ALA A 148 0.70 30.23 -10.07
CA ALA A 148 1.43 30.99 -11.08
C ALA A 148 2.03 32.29 -10.52
N GLY A 149 3.22 32.65 -11.00
CA GLY A 149 3.92 33.86 -10.58
C GLY A 149 4.70 33.74 -9.28
N ARG A 150 4.70 32.57 -8.64
CA ARG A 150 5.63 32.26 -7.54
C ARG A 150 6.96 31.74 -8.08
N PRO A 151 8.06 31.95 -7.35
CA PRO A 151 9.33 31.31 -7.67
C PRO A 151 9.16 29.79 -7.76
N GLU A 152 9.87 29.17 -8.70
CA GLU A 152 9.93 27.71 -8.77
C GLU A 152 10.47 27.12 -7.48
N PHE A 153 10.16 25.81 -7.26
CA PHE A 153 10.78 25.07 -6.17
C PHE A 153 12.30 25.05 -6.35
N ASP A 154 13.00 25.67 -5.41
CA ASP A 154 14.45 25.80 -5.49
C ASP A 154 15.16 24.47 -5.14
N ARG A 155 16.45 24.39 -5.49
CA ARG A 155 17.25 23.20 -5.24
C ARG A 155 17.32 22.81 -3.76
N ASP A 156 17.30 23.80 -2.87
CA ASP A 156 17.39 23.55 -1.42
C ASP A 156 16.06 23.01 -0.88
N GLU A 157 14.92 23.45 -1.42
CA GLU A 157 13.59 22.95 -1.07
C GLU A 157 13.42 21.50 -1.55
N VAL A 158 13.81 21.24 -2.79
CA VAL A 158 13.83 19.88 -3.36
C VAL A 158 14.76 18.97 -2.56
N ALA A 159 15.98 19.41 -2.25
CA ALA A 159 16.93 18.64 -1.44
C ALA A 159 16.41 18.39 -0.02
N PHE A 160 15.74 19.36 0.59
CA PHE A 160 15.13 19.18 1.91
C PHE A 160 14.05 18.08 1.88
N LEU A 161 13.13 18.14 0.90
CA LEU A 161 12.08 17.13 0.76
C LEU A 161 12.65 15.73 0.49
N ALA A 162 13.65 15.63 -0.38
CA ALA A 162 14.36 14.37 -0.62
C ALA A 162 15.02 13.82 0.65
N ALA A 163 15.60 14.69 1.47
CA ALA A 163 16.25 14.29 2.73
C ALA A 163 15.26 13.81 3.79
N VAL A 164 14.03 14.34 3.81
CA VAL A 164 12.99 13.91 4.76
C VAL A 164 12.08 12.80 4.22
N ALA A 165 12.26 12.37 2.97
CA ALA A 165 11.46 11.30 2.36
C ALA A 165 11.53 9.99 3.16
N ALA A 166 12.70 9.58 3.64
CA ALA A 166 12.86 8.36 4.42
C ALA A 166 12.15 8.44 5.80
N PRO A 167 12.31 9.48 6.63
CA PRO A 167 11.52 9.60 7.85
C PRO A 167 10.01 9.76 7.58
N LEU A 168 9.58 10.39 6.49
CA LEU A 168 8.17 10.43 6.10
C LEU A 168 7.64 9.03 5.72
N ALA A 169 8.40 8.26 4.96
CA ALA A 169 8.08 6.87 4.66
C ALA A 169 7.99 6.02 5.93
N GLU A 170 8.91 6.20 6.87
CA GLU A 170 8.90 5.49 8.16
C GLU A 170 7.64 5.79 8.97
N GLY A 171 7.24 7.06 9.05
CA GLY A 171 6.01 7.45 9.76
C GLY A 171 4.75 6.88 9.09
N ALA A 172 4.64 6.96 7.76
CA ALA A 172 3.54 6.37 7.01
C ALA A 172 3.46 4.85 7.20
N ARG A 173 4.59 4.16 7.06
CA ARG A 173 4.71 2.73 7.26
C ARG A 173 4.29 2.30 8.67
N ARG A 174 4.79 2.98 9.70
CA ARG A 174 4.41 2.70 11.09
C ARG A 174 2.94 2.96 11.33
N GLY A 175 2.42 4.07 10.84
CA GLY A 175 1.00 4.41 10.94
C GLY A 175 0.08 3.38 10.30
N LEU A 176 0.52 2.77 9.18
CA LEU A 176 -0.19 1.66 8.55
C LEU A 176 -0.16 0.35 9.38
N LEU A 177 0.89 0.14 10.18
CA LEU A 177 1.03 -1.05 11.04
C LEU A 177 0.41 -0.88 12.42
N LEU A 178 0.06 0.36 12.83
CA LEU A 178 -0.56 0.62 14.12
C LEU A 178 -2.01 0.15 14.14
N GLY A 179 -2.36 -0.54 15.22
CA GLY A 179 -3.69 -1.07 15.50
C GLY A 179 -3.73 -2.59 15.39
N GLU A 180 -4.43 -3.20 16.32
CA GLU A 180 -4.76 -4.61 16.28
C GLU A 180 -5.80 -4.86 15.19
N ALA A 181 -5.69 -5.98 14.48
CA ALA A 181 -6.73 -6.40 13.56
C ALA A 181 -7.98 -6.74 14.37
N ALA A 182 -9.09 -6.05 14.09
CA ALA A 182 -10.35 -6.38 14.69
C ALA A 182 -10.84 -7.77 14.25
N GLU A 183 -11.53 -8.50 15.13
CA GLU A 183 -12.14 -9.77 14.75
C GLU A 183 -13.20 -9.55 13.66
N PRO A 184 -13.20 -10.35 12.61
CA PRO A 184 -14.19 -10.21 11.55
C PRO A 184 -15.57 -10.72 11.99
N ASP A 185 -16.55 -9.86 12.01
CA ASP A 185 -17.96 -10.24 12.14
C ASP A 185 -18.52 -10.68 10.78
N GLY A 186 -18.89 -11.93 10.63
CA GLY A 186 -19.69 -12.42 9.49
C GLY A 186 -18.98 -13.29 8.44
N PRO A 187 -19.71 -13.76 7.44
CA PRO A 187 -19.23 -14.64 6.38
C PRO A 187 -18.35 -13.88 5.38
N HIS A 188 -17.09 -14.30 5.23
CA HIS A 188 -16.10 -13.63 4.39
C HIS A 188 -15.88 -14.39 3.08
N SER A 189 -16.86 -14.39 2.22
CA SER A 189 -16.65 -14.81 0.83
C SER A 189 -15.98 -13.67 0.08
N PRO A 190 -15.04 -13.96 -0.84
CA PRO A 190 -14.54 -12.95 -1.76
C PRO A 190 -15.70 -12.25 -2.46
N SER A 191 -15.60 -10.94 -2.58
CA SER A 191 -16.58 -10.16 -3.34
C SER A 191 -16.04 -9.85 -4.72
N LEU A 192 -16.90 -9.99 -5.72
CA LEU A 192 -16.58 -9.66 -7.11
C LEU A 192 -17.36 -8.41 -7.49
N ILE A 193 -16.67 -7.48 -8.12
CA ILE A 193 -17.21 -6.26 -8.69
C ILE A 193 -16.82 -6.25 -10.17
N VAL A 194 -17.78 -6.04 -11.06
CA VAL A 194 -17.54 -5.90 -12.49
C VAL A 194 -17.82 -4.46 -12.89
N LEU A 195 -16.80 -3.82 -13.45
CA LEU A 195 -16.85 -2.44 -13.93
C LEU A 195 -16.73 -2.41 -15.45
N ASP A 196 -17.35 -1.41 -16.08
CA ASP A 196 -17.09 -1.06 -17.47
C ASP A 196 -15.91 -0.07 -17.59
N GLU A 197 -15.64 0.39 -18.80
CA GLU A 197 -14.55 1.31 -19.09
C GLU A 197 -14.77 2.74 -18.56
N ASP A 198 -16.02 3.09 -18.22
CA ASP A 198 -16.43 4.35 -17.61
C ASP A 198 -16.54 4.25 -16.08
N TRP A 199 -15.99 3.18 -15.50
CA TRP A 199 -15.97 2.90 -14.04
C TRP A 199 -17.34 2.66 -13.43
N GLN A 200 -18.38 2.43 -14.26
CA GLN A 200 -19.70 2.13 -13.77
C GLN A 200 -19.82 0.67 -13.34
N VAL A 201 -20.41 0.44 -12.17
CA VAL A 201 -20.63 -0.90 -11.67
C VAL A 201 -21.69 -1.59 -12.51
N GLN A 202 -21.30 -2.63 -13.21
CA GLN A 202 -22.20 -3.47 -14.03
C GLN A 202 -22.85 -4.58 -13.22
N SER A 203 -22.11 -5.13 -12.27
CA SER A 203 -22.62 -6.15 -11.34
C SER A 203 -21.66 -6.29 -10.16
N MET A 204 -22.21 -6.74 -9.03
CA MET A 204 -21.43 -7.12 -7.85
C MET A 204 -22.07 -8.28 -7.10
N THR A 205 -21.28 -9.03 -6.38
CA THR A 205 -21.78 -10.10 -5.51
C THR A 205 -22.47 -9.54 -4.27
N PRO A 206 -23.44 -10.25 -3.68
CA PRO A 206 -24.02 -9.85 -2.40
C PRO A 206 -22.93 -9.67 -1.32
N GLY A 207 -23.03 -8.57 -0.56
CA GLY A 207 -22.07 -8.22 0.49
C GLY A 207 -20.84 -7.44 0.00
N ALA A 208 -20.69 -7.19 -1.30
CA ALA A 208 -19.61 -6.37 -1.83
C ALA A 208 -19.60 -4.96 -1.25
N GLU A 209 -20.77 -4.31 -1.15
CA GLU A 209 -20.89 -2.97 -0.58
C GLU A 209 -20.34 -2.89 0.85
N ALA A 210 -20.60 -3.89 1.67
CA ALA A 210 -20.08 -3.93 3.03
C ALA A 210 -18.54 -4.02 3.07
N LEU A 211 -17.93 -4.80 2.16
CA LEU A 211 -16.47 -4.86 2.05
C LEU A 211 -15.88 -3.58 1.46
N LEU A 212 -16.56 -2.96 0.50
CA LEU A 212 -16.15 -1.67 -0.06
C LEU A 212 -16.14 -0.57 1.00
N ALA A 213 -17.16 -0.54 1.87
CA ALA A 213 -17.24 0.43 2.97
C ALA A 213 -16.10 0.27 3.98
N GLU A 214 -15.57 -0.95 4.17
CA GLU A 214 -14.40 -1.19 5.03
C GLU A 214 -13.08 -0.66 4.44
N LEU A 215 -12.98 -0.43 3.14
CA LEU A 215 -11.76 0.05 2.49
C LEU A 215 -11.46 1.53 2.86
N PRO A 216 -10.22 1.99 2.75
CA PRO A 216 -9.89 3.40 3.00
C PRO A 216 -10.75 4.34 2.14
N GLY A 217 -11.44 5.28 2.78
CA GLY A 217 -12.39 6.18 2.13
C GLY A 217 -13.71 5.51 1.68
N GLY A 218 -13.88 4.21 1.94
CA GLY A 218 -15.01 3.42 1.45
C GLY A 218 -16.36 3.88 1.96
N ASP A 219 -16.47 4.22 3.24
CA ASP A 219 -17.72 4.72 3.83
C ASP A 219 -18.27 5.94 3.08
N HIS A 220 -17.41 6.88 2.73
CA HIS A 220 -17.79 8.10 2.01
C HIS A 220 -18.08 7.83 0.54
N SER A 221 -17.25 7.02 -0.11
CA SER A 221 -17.41 6.66 -1.52
C SER A 221 -18.71 5.90 -1.75
N VAL A 222 -18.95 4.83 -0.99
CA VAL A 222 -20.18 4.01 -1.12
C VAL A 222 -21.44 4.81 -0.82
N ALA A 223 -21.41 5.69 0.18
CA ALA A 223 -22.54 6.56 0.51
C ALA A 223 -22.96 7.50 -0.64
N ARG A 224 -22.05 7.80 -1.57
CA ARG A 224 -22.31 8.62 -2.77
C ARG A 224 -22.49 7.81 -4.04
N GLY A 225 -22.37 6.51 -3.99
CA GLY A 225 -22.41 5.64 -5.16
C GLY A 225 -21.06 5.56 -5.91
N ASP A 226 -19.98 6.07 -5.32
CA ASP A 226 -18.63 6.03 -5.87
C ASP A 226 -17.89 4.76 -5.41
N LEU A 227 -16.70 4.51 -5.98
CA LEU A 227 -15.84 3.41 -5.59
C LEU A 227 -14.59 3.92 -4.87
N PRO A 228 -14.09 3.20 -3.84
CA PRO A 228 -12.84 3.53 -3.18
C PRO A 228 -11.65 3.60 -4.15
N ALA A 229 -10.74 4.54 -3.93
CA ALA A 229 -9.58 4.79 -4.80
C ALA A 229 -8.74 3.54 -5.07
N CYS A 230 -8.57 2.67 -4.09
CA CYS A 230 -7.82 1.42 -4.26
C CYS A 230 -8.51 0.43 -5.23
N VAL A 231 -9.82 0.43 -5.30
CA VAL A 231 -10.59 -0.39 -6.27
C VAL A 231 -10.35 0.12 -7.69
N LEU A 232 -10.50 1.44 -7.88
CA LEU A 232 -10.27 2.10 -9.17
C LEU A 232 -8.80 1.99 -9.63
N SER A 233 -7.85 2.07 -8.70
CA SER A 233 -6.42 1.87 -8.98
C SER A 233 -6.13 0.48 -9.56
N VAL A 234 -6.70 -0.55 -8.93
CA VAL A 234 -6.55 -1.94 -9.37
C VAL A 234 -7.26 -2.15 -10.71
N ALA A 235 -8.47 -1.59 -10.86
CA ALA A 235 -9.23 -1.68 -12.11
C ALA A 235 -8.50 -0.99 -13.29
N GLY A 236 -7.98 0.22 -13.08
CA GLY A 236 -7.22 0.96 -14.09
C GLY A 236 -5.97 0.22 -14.55
N ARG A 237 -5.25 -0.37 -13.62
CA ARG A 237 -4.08 -1.21 -13.93
C ARG A 237 -4.46 -2.45 -14.75
N ALA A 238 -5.57 -3.10 -14.39
CA ALA A 238 -6.05 -4.27 -15.12
C ALA A 238 -6.47 -3.93 -16.56
N LEU A 239 -7.15 -2.79 -16.78
CA LEU A 239 -7.52 -2.34 -18.12
C LEU A 239 -6.29 -2.00 -18.98
N ARG A 240 -5.29 -1.31 -18.39
CA ARG A 240 -4.07 -0.98 -19.13
C ARG A 240 -3.32 -2.23 -19.60
N SER A 241 -3.38 -3.33 -18.88
CA SER A 241 -2.73 -4.58 -19.30
C SER A 241 -3.25 -5.15 -20.62
N LEU A 242 -4.43 -4.72 -21.08
CA LEU A 242 -4.96 -5.06 -22.40
C LEU A 242 -4.38 -4.19 -23.53
N GLU A 243 -3.90 -3.00 -23.21
CA GLU A 243 -3.48 -1.99 -24.19
C GLU A 243 -2.00 -2.08 -24.52
N THR A 244 -1.20 -2.58 -23.59
CA THR A 244 0.24 -2.65 -23.73
C THR A 244 0.71 -4.10 -23.63
N ALA A 245 1.23 -4.64 -24.75
CA ALA A 245 1.84 -5.98 -24.79
C ALA A 245 3.09 -6.12 -23.90
N ASP A 246 3.56 -5.05 -23.27
CA ASP A 246 4.85 -4.94 -22.57
C ASP A 246 4.73 -4.66 -21.07
N THR A 247 3.61 -4.98 -20.44
CA THR A 247 3.47 -4.91 -18.98
C THR A 247 4.01 -6.16 -18.28
N THR A 248 5.15 -6.65 -18.72
CA THR A 248 5.86 -7.73 -18.05
C THR A 248 6.23 -7.32 -16.63
N GLY A 249 5.40 -7.73 -15.67
CA GLY A 249 5.63 -7.56 -14.24
C GLY A 249 4.70 -6.60 -13.48
N GLU A 250 3.83 -5.85 -14.15
CA GLU A 250 2.86 -4.99 -13.47
C GLU A 250 1.63 -5.80 -13.04
N VAL A 251 1.49 -6.00 -11.74
CA VAL A 251 0.38 -6.77 -11.16
C VAL A 251 -0.77 -5.84 -10.81
N ALA A 252 -1.97 -6.12 -11.33
CA ALA A 252 -3.20 -5.43 -10.93
C ALA A 252 -3.71 -5.99 -9.59
N ALA A 253 -2.91 -5.82 -8.53
CA ALA A 253 -3.23 -6.28 -7.20
C ALA A 253 -2.70 -5.30 -6.16
N ALA A 254 -3.49 -5.06 -5.11
CA ALA A 254 -3.12 -4.19 -4.01
C ALA A 254 -3.49 -4.80 -2.67
N ARG A 255 -2.65 -4.58 -1.66
CA ARG A 255 -2.90 -4.89 -0.26
C ARG A 255 -3.25 -3.61 0.46
N VAL A 256 -4.41 -3.59 1.07
CA VAL A 256 -4.99 -2.40 1.68
C VAL A 256 -5.38 -2.72 3.10
N ARG A 257 -5.16 -1.79 4.01
CA ARG A 257 -5.63 -1.94 5.38
C ARG A 257 -7.00 -1.28 5.52
N SER A 258 -8.00 -2.03 5.97
CA SER A 258 -9.36 -1.53 6.20
C SER A 258 -9.41 -0.56 7.39
N GLY A 259 -10.50 0.18 7.51
CA GLY A 259 -10.78 1.03 8.67
C GLY A 259 -10.85 0.26 9.99
N SER A 260 -11.23 -1.02 9.96
CA SER A 260 -11.21 -1.93 11.12
C SER A 260 -9.82 -2.52 11.41
N GLY A 261 -8.78 -2.13 10.65
CA GLY A 261 -7.42 -2.62 10.82
C GLY A 261 -7.11 -3.96 10.17
N GLN A 262 -8.05 -4.56 9.46
CA GLN A 262 -7.84 -5.82 8.74
C GLN A 262 -7.16 -5.57 7.38
N TRP A 263 -6.35 -6.54 6.96
CA TRP A 263 -5.75 -6.50 5.65
C TRP A 263 -6.69 -7.10 4.60
N MET A 264 -6.88 -6.35 3.53
CA MET A 264 -7.67 -6.72 2.37
C MET A 264 -6.74 -6.90 1.17
N MET A 265 -7.07 -7.84 0.31
CA MET A 265 -6.42 -8.05 -0.98
C MET A 265 -7.42 -7.70 -2.08
N LEU A 266 -6.98 -6.88 -3.00
CA LEU A 266 -7.71 -6.54 -4.21
C LEU A 266 -6.97 -7.11 -5.41
N HIS A 267 -7.70 -7.74 -6.32
CA HIS A 267 -7.18 -8.24 -7.58
C HIS A 267 -8.04 -7.75 -8.74
N GLY A 268 -7.42 -7.16 -9.74
CA GLY A 268 -8.05 -6.78 -11.00
C GLY A 268 -7.71 -7.77 -12.11
N ALA A 269 -8.72 -8.15 -12.88
CA ALA A 269 -8.55 -8.94 -14.08
C ALA A 269 -9.43 -8.39 -15.20
N PRO A 270 -8.89 -8.14 -16.40
CA PRO A 270 -9.69 -7.71 -17.53
C PRO A 270 -10.62 -8.85 -17.98
N LEU A 271 -11.85 -8.51 -18.33
CA LEU A 271 -12.81 -9.43 -18.89
C LEU A 271 -12.93 -9.19 -20.40
N LEU A 272 -12.60 -10.21 -21.16
CA LEU A 272 -12.71 -10.20 -22.62
C LEU A 272 -14.10 -10.66 -23.01
N ARG A 273 -14.86 -9.79 -23.68
CA ARG A 273 -16.16 -10.12 -24.29
C ARG A 273 -16.39 -9.24 -25.51
N ASP A 274 -17.12 -9.77 -26.48
CA ASP A 274 -17.59 -8.97 -27.61
C ASP A 274 -18.50 -7.84 -27.12
N GLY A 275 -18.12 -6.59 -27.37
CA GLY A 275 -18.95 -5.40 -27.12
C GLY A 275 -18.56 -4.48 -25.96
N GLY A 276 -17.32 -4.50 -25.48
CA GLY A 276 -16.81 -3.52 -24.52
C GLY A 276 -15.76 -4.08 -23.57
N ARG A 277 -14.93 -3.18 -23.06
CA ARG A 277 -13.91 -3.52 -22.07
C ARG A 277 -14.53 -3.52 -20.68
N ARG A 278 -14.32 -4.59 -19.96
CA ARG A 278 -14.76 -4.72 -18.57
C ARG A 278 -13.60 -5.20 -17.72
N VAL A 279 -13.70 -4.91 -16.43
CA VAL A 279 -12.75 -5.41 -15.45
C VAL A 279 -13.50 -6.04 -14.27
N ALA A 280 -13.02 -7.19 -13.86
CA ALA A 280 -13.41 -7.80 -12.61
C ALA A 280 -12.44 -7.36 -11.52
N VAL A 281 -12.93 -6.84 -10.41
CA VAL A 281 -12.17 -6.61 -9.20
C VAL A 281 -12.67 -7.55 -8.11
N ILE A 282 -11.76 -8.39 -7.60
CA ILE A 282 -12.01 -9.27 -6.47
C ILE A 282 -11.49 -8.58 -5.24
N VAL A 283 -12.35 -8.43 -4.24
CA VAL A 283 -12.01 -7.92 -2.92
C VAL A 283 -12.17 -9.05 -1.92
N GLU A 284 -11.11 -9.38 -1.23
CA GLU A 284 -11.09 -10.44 -0.23
C GLU A 284 -10.24 -10.04 0.98
N ARG A 285 -10.46 -10.67 2.12
CA ARG A 285 -9.55 -10.55 3.25
C ARG A 285 -8.23 -11.22 2.89
N ALA A 286 -7.14 -10.52 3.16
CA ALA A 286 -5.84 -11.01 2.76
C ALA A 286 -5.44 -12.26 3.53
N ASP A 287 -4.96 -13.26 2.78
CA ASP A 287 -4.31 -14.43 3.35
C ASP A 287 -2.95 -14.05 3.94
N PRO A 288 -2.59 -14.68 5.04
CA PRO A 288 -1.31 -14.47 5.69
C PRO A 288 -0.09 -14.62 4.80
N ASP A 289 -0.08 -15.62 3.91
CA ASP A 289 1.04 -15.84 2.99
C ASP A 289 1.21 -14.69 2.00
N ARG A 290 0.12 -14.00 1.66
CA ARG A 290 0.13 -12.83 0.78
C ARG A 290 0.54 -11.55 1.51
N LEU A 291 0.36 -11.51 2.85
CA LEU A 291 0.79 -10.41 3.70
C LEU A 291 2.24 -10.50 4.14
N ALA A 292 2.78 -11.72 4.28
CA ALA A 292 4.14 -11.91 4.79
C ALA A 292 5.19 -11.05 4.06
N PRO A 293 5.21 -10.91 2.72
CA PRO A 293 6.15 -10.04 2.03
C PRO A 293 5.99 -8.56 2.42
N LEU A 294 4.75 -8.08 2.54
CA LEU A 294 4.45 -6.70 2.94
C LEU A 294 4.90 -6.43 4.38
N LEU A 295 4.61 -7.36 5.29
CA LEU A 295 5.01 -7.23 6.68
C LEU A 295 6.53 -7.28 6.84
N MET A 296 7.22 -8.16 6.11
CA MET A 296 8.68 -8.20 6.10
C MET A 296 9.28 -6.91 5.57
N ALA A 297 8.67 -6.32 4.54
CA ALA A 297 9.04 -5.00 4.03
C ALA A 297 8.76 -3.92 5.09
N ALA A 298 7.60 -3.97 5.72
CA ALA A 298 7.18 -3.03 6.75
C ALA A 298 8.09 -3.04 7.99
N TYR A 299 8.73 -4.17 8.32
CA TYR A 299 9.74 -4.25 9.38
C TYR A 299 11.17 -3.96 8.90
N GLU A 300 11.35 -3.45 7.67
CA GLU A 300 12.66 -3.14 7.08
C GLU A 300 13.63 -4.33 7.09
N LEU A 301 13.11 -5.54 6.90
CA LEU A 301 13.97 -6.70 6.83
C LEU A 301 14.72 -6.70 5.50
N THR A 302 16.05 -6.88 5.58
CA THR A 302 16.86 -7.10 4.38
C THR A 302 16.47 -8.43 3.71
N ASP A 303 16.83 -8.64 2.45
CA ASP A 303 16.45 -9.88 1.74
C ASP A 303 16.92 -11.13 2.47
N ARG A 304 18.12 -11.12 3.05
CA ARG A 304 18.60 -12.21 3.89
C ARG A 304 17.80 -12.39 5.17
N GLU A 305 17.38 -11.33 5.80
CA GLU A 305 16.51 -11.38 6.98
C GLU A 305 15.10 -11.86 6.60
N LYS A 306 14.59 -11.48 5.43
CA LYS A 306 13.33 -12.03 4.88
C LYS A 306 13.41 -13.52 4.67
N ASP A 307 14.53 -14.03 4.09
CA ASP A 307 14.75 -15.47 3.89
C ASP A 307 14.80 -16.23 5.23
N VAL A 308 15.57 -15.72 6.19
CA VAL A 308 15.63 -16.28 7.54
C VAL A 308 14.25 -16.28 8.20
N THR A 309 13.51 -15.16 8.11
CA THR A 309 12.18 -15.03 8.71
C THR A 309 11.19 -16.03 8.12
N ARG A 310 11.15 -16.20 6.78
CA ARG A 310 10.30 -17.20 6.12
C ARG A 310 10.55 -18.60 6.66
N LEU A 311 11.81 -19.01 6.77
CA LEU A 311 12.19 -20.32 7.29
C LEU A 311 11.86 -20.47 8.78
N VAL A 312 11.96 -19.40 9.56
CA VAL A 312 11.50 -19.38 10.95
C VAL A 312 9.99 -19.60 11.05
N LEU A 313 9.21 -18.94 10.23
CA LEU A 313 7.75 -19.11 10.19
C LEU A 313 7.33 -20.51 9.74
N GLN A 314 8.15 -21.17 8.90
CA GLN A 314 7.98 -22.58 8.52
C GLN A 314 8.40 -23.57 9.62
N GLY A 315 8.90 -23.11 10.76
CA GLY A 315 9.30 -23.94 11.89
C GLY A 315 10.72 -24.54 11.78
N GLU A 316 11.52 -24.14 10.78
CA GLU A 316 12.85 -24.67 10.53
C GLU A 316 13.81 -24.38 11.70
N THR A 317 14.67 -25.31 12.05
CA THR A 317 15.70 -25.10 13.08
C THR A 317 16.82 -24.18 12.60
N THR A 318 17.60 -23.60 13.52
CA THR A 318 18.77 -22.76 13.15
C THR A 318 19.75 -23.51 12.25
N SER A 319 19.98 -24.80 12.52
CA SER A 319 20.88 -25.64 11.71
C SER A 319 20.29 -25.91 10.31
N ALA A 320 18.99 -26.17 10.22
CA ALA A 320 18.31 -26.36 8.94
C ALA A 320 18.31 -25.06 8.10
N ILE A 321 18.05 -23.91 8.73
CA ILE A 321 18.15 -22.60 8.07
C ILE A 321 19.58 -22.36 7.55
N ALA A 322 20.58 -22.65 8.38
CA ALA A 322 21.99 -22.48 8.01
C ALA A 322 22.35 -23.33 6.78
N ALA A 323 21.95 -24.62 6.78
CA ALA A 323 22.17 -25.50 5.64
C ALA A 323 21.45 -25.02 4.37
N ARG A 324 20.18 -24.61 4.51
CA ARG A 324 19.35 -24.20 3.37
C ARG A 324 19.79 -22.88 2.72
N LEU A 325 20.33 -21.96 3.54
CA LEU A 325 20.84 -20.67 3.07
C LEU A 325 22.35 -20.66 2.79
N PHE A 326 23.04 -21.79 2.96
CA PHE A 326 24.48 -21.93 2.77
C PHE A 326 25.29 -20.92 3.62
N ILE A 327 24.91 -20.76 4.90
CA ILE A 327 25.58 -19.89 5.87
C ILE A 327 25.83 -20.65 7.19
N SER A 328 26.65 -20.08 8.08
CA SER A 328 26.89 -20.68 9.39
C SER A 328 25.69 -20.53 10.34
N PRO A 329 25.48 -21.45 11.29
CA PRO A 329 24.48 -21.27 12.34
C PRO A 329 24.67 -19.98 13.14
N GLN A 330 25.89 -19.54 13.31
CA GLN A 330 26.22 -18.27 13.98
C GLN A 330 25.74 -17.07 13.17
N THR A 331 25.84 -17.11 11.83
CA THR A 331 25.32 -16.09 10.94
C THR A 331 23.79 -16.02 11.01
N VAL A 332 23.11 -17.18 11.09
CA VAL A 332 21.66 -17.23 11.31
C VAL A 332 21.28 -16.55 12.62
N GLN A 333 22.02 -16.80 13.71
CA GLN A 333 21.77 -16.14 15.00
C GLN A 333 21.98 -14.62 14.94
N GLN A 334 22.95 -14.13 14.17
CA GLN A 334 23.15 -12.71 13.95
C GLN A 334 21.96 -12.09 13.20
N HIS A 335 21.48 -12.74 12.15
CA HIS A 335 20.26 -12.32 11.46
C HIS A 335 19.05 -12.31 12.39
N LEU A 336 18.84 -13.35 13.18
CA LEU A 336 17.75 -13.41 14.16
C LEU A 336 17.81 -12.27 15.17
N LYS A 337 19.00 -11.94 15.69
CA LYS A 337 19.17 -10.81 16.60
C LYS A 337 18.78 -9.48 15.94
N SER A 338 19.17 -9.28 14.69
CA SER A 338 18.78 -8.09 13.90
C SER A 338 17.27 -8.05 13.65
N ILE A 339 16.69 -9.16 13.22
CA ILE A 339 15.24 -9.31 13.01
C ILE A 339 14.48 -8.99 14.30
N PHE A 340 14.90 -9.52 15.44
CA PHE A 340 14.26 -9.24 16.73
C PHE A 340 14.31 -7.75 17.09
N GLY A 341 15.45 -7.10 16.86
CA GLY A 341 15.58 -5.65 17.05
C GLY A 341 14.63 -4.84 16.16
N LYS A 342 14.50 -5.23 14.88
CA LYS A 342 13.65 -4.55 13.90
C LYS A 342 12.15 -4.78 14.15
N THR A 343 11.79 -5.99 14.56
CA THR A 343 10.40 -6.38 14.83
C THR A 343 9.95 -6.06 16.26
N GLY A 344 10.88 -5.68 17.14
CA GLY A 344 10.57 -5.35 18.53
C GLY A 344 10.20 -6.58 19.38
N VAL A 345 10.69 -7.77 19.00
CA VAL A 345 10.52 -9.03 19.76
C VAL A 345 11.82 -9.46 20.40
N ARG A 346 11.76 -10.39 21.37
CA ARG A 346 12.92 -10.87 22.13
C ARG A 346 13.28 -12.31 21.86
N SER A 347 12.41 -13.03 21.17
CA SER A 347 12.59 -14.46 20.92
C SER A 347 11.97 -14.90 19.60
N ARG A 348 12.42 -16.07 19.11
CA ARG A 348 11.85 -16.74 17.94
C ARG A 348 10.34 -17.02 18.13
N ARG A 349 9.94 -17.45 19.33
CA ARG A 349 8.54 -17.71 19.66
C ARG A 349 7.72 -16.44 19.60
N GLU A 350 8.26 -15.32 20.11
CA GLU A 350 7.61 -14.00 20.00
C GLU A 350 7.56 -13.50 18.55
N LEU A 351 8.58 -13.77 17.74
CA LEU A 351 8.55 -13.43 16.30
C LEU A 351 7.41 -14.17 15.59
N VAL A 352 7.34 -15.47 15.78
CA VAL A 352 6.25 -16.29 15.23
C VAL A 352 4.92 -15.83 15.80
N GLY A 353 4.83 -15.60 17.10
CA GLY A 353 3.64 -15.09 17.78
C GLY A 353 3.21 -13.72 17.23
N LYS A 354 4.13 -12.77 17.13
CA LYS A 354 3.82 -11.42 16.61
C LYS A 354 3.35 -11.47 15.17
N MET A 355 4.05 -12.19 14.29
CA MET A 355 3.62 -12.39 12.91
C MET A 355 2.29 -13.13 12.83
N PHE A 356 2.06 -14.09 13.72
CA PHE A 356 0.83 -14.89 13.78
C PHE A 356 -0.31 -14.10 14.43
N PHE A 357 -0.15 -13.60 15.67
CA PHE A 357 -1.25 -13.00 16.45
C PHE A 357 -1.67 -11.63 15.95
N THR A 358 -0.72 -10.81 15.50
CA THR A 358 -1.07 -9.48 14.97
C THR A 358 -1.81 -9.57 13.63
N HIS A 359 -1.57 -10.63 12.87
CA HIS A 359 -2.03 -10.72 11.48
C HIS A 359 -2.80 -12.01 11.14
N TYR A 360 -2.74 -13.06 11.99
CA TYR A 360 -3.26 -14.40 11.72
C TYR A 360 -4.29 -14.92 12.75
N GLU A 361 -4.12 -14.57 14.01
CA GLU A 361 -4.94 -15.16 15.09
C GLU A 361 -6.44 -14.98 14.90
N PRO A 362 -6.92 -13.80 14.41
CA PRO A 362 -8.36 -13.62 14.19
C PRO A 362 -8.97 -14.73 13.33
N ARG A 363 -8.21 -15.21 12.34
CA ARG A 363 -8.65 -16.29 11.44
C ARG A 363 -8.62 -17.68 12.06
N VAL A 364 -7.60 -17.95 12.87
CA VAL A 364 -7.52 -19.24 13.58
C VAL A 364 -8.69 -19.37 14.56
N ARG A 365 -8.99 -18.35 15.32
CA ARG A 365 -10.15 -18.33 16.23
C ARG A 365 -11.48 -18.45 15.48
N ASP A 366 -11.61 -17.79 14.32
CA ASP A 366 -12.80 -17.95 13.47
C ASP A 366 -12.92 -19.41 12.99
N ASN A 367 -11.85 -20.03 12.53
CA ASN A 367 -11.84 -21.40 12.08
C ASN A 367 -12.10 -22.40 13.22
N GLU A 368 -11.60 -22.15 14.43
CA GLU A 368 -11.92 -22.95 15.61
C GLU A 368 -13.43 -22.88 15.95
N ARG A 369 -14.02 -21.67 15.96
CA ARG A 369 -15.46 -21.48 16.16
C ARG A 369 -16.28 -22.16 15.05
N ARG A 370 -15.81 -22.10 13.82
CA ARG A 370 -16.44 -22.74 12.66
C ARG A 370 -16.38 -24.26 12.77
N ALA A 371 -15.23 -24.82 13.20
CA ALA A 371 -15.10 -26.24 13.47
C ALA A 371 -16.08 -26.72 14.55
N GLN A 372 -16.18 -25.96 15.65
CA GLN A 372 -17.15 -26.22 16.72
C GLN A 372 -18.60 -26.11 16.25
N ALA A 373 -18.88 -25.24 15.28
CA ALA A 373 -20.19 -25.04 14.69
C ALA A 373 -20.49 -25.96 13.47
N GLY A 374 -19.58 -26.88 13.12
CA GLY A 374 -19.70 -27.76 11.96
C GLY A 374 -19.66 -27.01 10.62
N ARG A 375 -19.07 -25.82 10.57
CA ARG A 375 -18.96 -25.00 9.35
C ARG A 375 -17.62 -25.21 8.66
N PRO A 376 -17.54 -25.13 7.32
CA PRO A 376 -16.28 -25.27 6.59
C PRO A 376 -15.28 -24.19 6.98
N PHE A 377 -14.01 -24.56 7.05
CA PHE A 377 -12.89 -23.65 7.31
C PHE A 377 -12.78 -22.59 6.20
N ARG A 378 -12.28 -21.44 6.58
CA ARG A 378 -11.96 -20.36 5.62
C ARG A 378 -10.48 -20.36 5.32
N GLY A 379 -10.15 -20.61 4.04
CA GLY A 379 -8.79 -20.55 3.47
C GLY A 379 -7.71 -21.13 4.38
N GLY A 380 -7.14 -22.20 3.99
CA GLY A 380 -6.03 -22.91 4.57
C GLY A 380 -5.62 -23.98 3.57
N PRO A 381 -4.47 -24.66 3.70
CA PRO A 381 -4.21 -25.85 2.93
C PRO A 381 -5.39 -26.82 3.14
N ALA A 382 -5.87 -27.44 2.05
CA ALA A 382 -6.91 -28.42 2.12
C ALA A 382 -6.51 -29.47 3.20
N VAL A 383 -7.35 -29.58 4.23
CA VAL A 383 -7.21 -30.69 5.18
C VAL A 383 -7.46 -31.93 4.36
N PRO A 384 -6.53 -32.91 4.31
CA PRO A 384 -6.83 -34.18 3.64
C PRO A 384 -8.13 -34.72 4.25
N GLY A 385 -9.14 -34.96 3.44
CA GLY A 385 -10.36 -35.63 3.89
C GLY A 385 -9.99 -36.96 4.57
N PRO A 386 -10.80 -37.46 5.51
CA PRO A 386 -10.57 -38.76 6.05
C PRO A 386 -10.42 -39.72 4.86
N ALA A 387 -9.30 -40.46 4.84
CA ALA A 387 -9.03 -41.39 3.80
C ALA A 387 -10.26 -42.32 3.67
N ASP A 388 -10.89 -42.33 2.50
CA ASP A 388 -11.82 -43.37 2.13
C ASP A 388 -11.07 -44.71 2.18
N GLY A 389 -11.10 -45.33 3.30
CA GLY A 389 -10.37 -46.52 3.56
C GLY A 389 -11.13 -47.50 4.44
N ALA A 390 -11.56 -48.54 3.84
CA ALA A 390 -12.09 -49.77 4.39
C ALA A 390 -13.62 -49.91 4.28
N ALA A 391 -14.03 -50.36 3.11
CA ALA A 391 -15.20 -51.22 3.04
C ALA A 391 -15.02 -52.39 4.01
N PRO A 392 -16.00 -52.74 4.86
CA PRO A 392 -15.90 -53.99 5.61
C PRO A 392 -16.05 -55.16 4.62
N ALA A 393 -15.03 -56.00 4.57
CA ALA A 393 -15.04 -57.24 3.88
C ALA A 393 -16.22 -58.07 4.41
N GLY A 394 -16.93 -58.72 3.48
CA GLY A 394 -18.14 -59.44 3.69
C GLY A 394 -18.03 -60.56 4.72
N ALA A 395 -19.15 -60.85 5.30
CA ALA A 395 -19.44 -62.15 5.85
C ALA A 395 -20.67 -62.70 5.12
N THR A 396 -20.41 -63.79 4.44
CA THR A 396 -21.29 -64.84 3.93
C THR A 396 -22.75 -64.76 4.30
#